data_aa953c0aa3fb30184cbf68c6642782dc
#
_entry.id   aa953c0aa3fb30184cbf68c6642782dc
#
_cell.length_a   1.000
_cell.length_b   1.000
_cell.length_c   1.000
_cell.angle_alpha   90.00
_cell.angle_beta   90.00
_cell.angle_gamma   90.00
#
_symmetry.space_group_name_H-M   'P 1'
#
loop_
_entity.id
_entity.type
_entity.pdbx_description
1 polymer ?
#
loop_
_entity_poly.entity_id
_entity_poly.type
_entity_poly.pdbx_seq_one_letter_code
_entity_poly.pdbx_strand_id
1 'polypeptide(L)'
;MKHLLRIGDLDSAELIDLMGLSQRVKDNPHEYAGALAGRSIGLFFMKQSVRTWVSTDVAAIQLGIHPVVIRNEQIGLGSRETPEDVGRVLERYLDLLGMRVFVHEDLERVAKAVSVPVINLLSDAEHPCQAVADVQTMAEHLPLAETSVAYVGDGNNTAASLIGAVTRAGGSVRVASPEGYFISDEVLTDARHHGEVEVTTDPIEAVSGANVVYTDVWTSMGYEAESTERRRVFAPYRVDLELFERANSDALFMHCLPAHRGEEVTDEVLEHPRSVVFDQAENRLHIFKAILLTALG
;
A
#
# COMPACT_ATOMS: atom_id res chain seq x y z
N MET A 1 -0.91 17.06 7.22
CA MET A 1 -1.78 16.14 6.42
C MET A 1 -3.15 16.05 7.10
N LYS A 2 -4.23 16.35 6.39
CA LYS A 2 -5.59 16.24 6.97
C LYS A 2 -6.15 14.81 6.80
N HIS A 3 -6.11 14.29 5.60
CA HIS A 3 -6.51 12.91 5.28
C HIS A 3 -5.45 12.26 4.38
N LEU A 4 -5.42 10.93 4.34
CA LEU A 4 -4.65 10.15 3.37
C LEU A 4 -5.56 9.02 2.84
N LEU A 5 -6.36 9.34 1.83
CA LEU A 5 -7.32 8.41 1.23
C LEU A 5 -6.71 7.73 0.00
N ARG A 6 -5.91 8.48 -0.76
CA ARG A 6 -5.22 8.05 -1.99
C ARG A 6 -3.77 8.48 -1.93
N ILE A 7 -2.94 7.85 -2.73
CA ILE A 7 -1.54 8.30 -2.87
C ILE A 7 -1.45 9.73 -3.45
N GLY A 8 -2.42 10.11 -4.27
CA GLY A 8 -2.56 11.45 -4.83
C GLY A 8 -2.84 12.57 -3.80
N ASP A 9 -3.16 12.24 -2.56
CA ASP A 9 -3.29 13.21 -1.46
C ASP A 9 -1.92 13.73 -0.98
N LEU A 10 -0.83 13.10 -1.42
CA LEU A 10 0.55 13.52 -1.17
C LEU A 10 1.17 14.08 -2.46
N ASP A 11 1.74 15.26 -2.40
CA ASP A 11 2.66 15.69 -3.43
C ASP A 11 4.04 15.02 -3.27
N SER A 12 4.96 15.25 -4.24
CA SER A 12 6.30 14.63 -4.19
C SER A 12 7.10 15.04 -2.96
N ALA A 13 6.98 16.28 -2.49
CA ALA A 13 7.70 16.76 -1.33
C ALA A 13 7.14 16.15 -0.04
N GLU A 14 5.82 16.11 0.10
CA GLU A 14 5.14 15.48 1.24
C GLU A 14 5.44 13.97 1.33
N LEU A 15 5.50 13.27 0.19
CA LEU A 15 5.90 11.87 0.15
C LEU A 15 7.33 11.67 0.66
N ILE A 16 8.28 12.46 0.17
CA ILE A 16 9.69 12.38 0.58
C ILE A 16 9.86 12.76 2.06
N ASP A 17 9.17 13.80 2.53
CA ASP A 17 9.20 14.22 3.94
C ASP A 17 8.64 13.12 4.86
N LEU A 18 7.55 12.45 4.46
CA LEU A 18 6.95 11.35 5.20
C LEU A 18 7.89 10.14 5.27
N MET A 19 8.54 9.79 4.17
CA MET A 19 9.56 8.73 4.13
C MET A 19 10.77 9.10 5.00
N GLY A 20 11.25 10.35 4.93
CA GLY A 20 12.35 10.83 5.76
C GLY A 20 12.01 10.81 7.25
N LEU A 21 10.77 11.15 7.63
CA LEU A 21 10.30 11.00 9.01
C LEU A 21 10.25 9.53 9.43
N SER A 22 9.73 8.66 8.56
CA SER A 22 9.68 7.22 8.82
C SER A 22 11.06 6.62 9.04
N GLN A 23 12.06 7.01 8.24
CA GLN A 23 13.45 6.57 8.42
C GLN A 23 14.01 7.02 9.77
N ARG A 24 13.80 8.30 10.16
CA ARG A 24 14.21 8.79 11.48
C ARG A 24 13.57 8.03 12.64
N VAL A 25 12.28 7.70 12.50
CA VAL A 25 11.55 6.89 13.50
C VAL A 25 12.07 5.46 13.57
N LYS A 26 12.49 4.89 12.43
CA LYS A 26 13.10 3.55 12.34
C LYS A 26 14.46 3.54 13.03
N ASP A 27 15.29 4.53 12.75
CA ASP A 27 16.67 4.63 13.26
C ASP A 27 16.71 5.00 14.76
N ASN A 28 15.78 5.83 15.22
CA ASN A 28 15.77 6.40 16.57
C ASN A 28 14.43 6.18 17.29
N PRO A 29 13.95 4.93 17.48
CA PRO A 29 12.59 4.65 17.97
C PRO A 29 12.35 5.21 19.39
N HIS A 30 13.38 5.36 20.20
CA HIS A 30 13.26 5.88 21.56
C HIS A 30 12.94 7.38 21.62
N GLU A 31 13.35 8.15 20.62
CA GLU A 31 13.08 9.60 20.55
C GLU A 31 11.60 9.89 20.34
N TYR A 32 10.88 8.96 19.71
CA TYR A 32 9.46 9.08 19.38
C TYR A 32 8.56 8.30 20.35
N ALA A 33 9.14 7.56 21.30
CA ALA A 33 8.36 6.79 22.26
C ALA A 33 7.46 7.70 23.11
N GLY A 34 6.14 7.48 23.03
CA GLY A 34 5.16 8.28 23.75
C GLY A 34 4.93 9.70 23.20
N ALA A 35 5.45 10.05 22.03
CA ALA A 35 5.33 11.39 21.43
C ALA A 35 3.89 11.86 21.25
N LEU A 36 2.93 10.96 21.16
CA LEU A 36 1.50 11.21 21.00
C LEU A 36 0.68 10.69 22.20
N ALA A 37 1.29 10.66 23.40
CA ALA A 37 0.63 10.15 24.60
C ALA A 37 -0.68 10.90 24.90
N GLY A 38 -1.71 10.13 25.27
CA GLY A 38 -3.04 10.65 25.59
C GLY A 38 -3.99 10.76 24.40
N ARG A 39 -3.53 10.46 23.17
CA ARG A 39 -4.39 10.35 21.99
C ARG A 39 -5.05 8.98 21.92
N SER A 40 -6.19 8.92 21.22
CA SER A 40 -6.90 7.66 20.89
C SER A 40 -7.24 7.64 19.41
N ILE A 41 -6.99 6.48 18.75
CA ILE A 41 -7.33 6.31 17.32
C ILE A 41 -8.25 5.12 17.11
N GLY A 42 -9.14 5.22 16.12
CA GLY A 42 -9.96 4.10 15.66
C GLY A 42 -9.27 3.35 14.51
N LEU A 43 -9.20 2.04 14.64
CA LEU A 43 -8.73 1.14 13.59
C LEU A 43 -9.90 0.27 13.13
N PHE A 44 -10.58 0.71 12.08
CA PHE A 44 -11.78 0.06 11.56
C PHE A 44 -11.45 -0.96 10.47
N PHE A 45 -11.98 -2.18 10.60
CA PHE A 45 -11.75 -3.27 9.64
C PHE A 45 -13.06 -3.90 9.16
N MET A 46 -13.37 -3.74 7.87
CA MET A 46 -14.42 -4.53 7.19
C MET A 46 -13.96 -5.95 6.87
N LYS A 47 -12.65 -6.16 6.66
CA LYS A 47 -12.05 -7.48 6.43
C LYS A 47 -10.78 -7.64 7.27
N GLN A 48 -10.57 -8.84 7.78
CA GLN A 48 -9.41 -9.16 8.60
C GLN A 48 -8.09 -9.00 7.82
N SER A 49 -7.09 -8.44 8.48
CA SER A 49 -5.73 -8.33 7.96
C SER A 49 -4.74 -8.28 9.11
N VAL A 50 -4.07 -9.39 9.36
CA VAL A 50 -3.12 -9.49 10.48
C VAL A 50 -1.99 -8.48 10.33
N ARG A 51 -1.40 -8.33 9.13
CA ARG A 51 -0.30 -7.38 8.89
C ARG A 51 -0.72 -5.94 9.14
N THR A 52 -1.82 -5.50 8.54
CA THR A 52 -2.32 -4.14 8.76
C THR A 52 -2.68 -3.90 10.22
N TRP A 53 -3.42 -4.83 10.83
CA TRP A 53 -3.81 -4.70 12.23
C TRP A 53 -2.58 -4.59 13.14
N VAL A 54 -1.70 -5.59 13.11
CA VAL A 54 -0.56 -5.64 14.04
C VAL A 54 0.37 -4.45 13.83
N SER A 55 0.70 -4.09 12.57
CA SER A 55 1.59 -2.96 12.31
C SER A 55 1.00 -1.62 12.77
N THR A 56 -0.31 -1.39 12.57
CA THR A 56 -0.94 -0.12 12.98
C THR A 56 -1.17 -0.06 14.49
N ASP A 57 -1.55 -1.16 15.11
CA ASP A 57 -1.75 -1.28 16.55
C ASP A 57 -0.43 -1.04 17.31
N VAL A 58 0.63 -1.76 16.91
CA VAL A 58 1.96 -1.60 17.52
C VAL A 58 2.53 -0.21 17.28
N ALA A 59 2.35 0.37 16.08
CA ALA A 59 2.77 1.74 15.80
C ALA A 59 2.12 2.75 16.75
N ALA A 60 0.81 2.63 16.95
CA ALA A 60 0.05 3.49 17.87
C ALA A 60 0.57 3.36 19.31
N ILE A 61 0.68 2.12 19.82
CA ILE A 61 1.15 1.86 21.19
C ILE A 61 2.56 2.43 21.42
N GLN A 62 3.48 2.25 20.47
CA GLN A 62 4.85 2.75 20.60
C GLN A 62 4.95 4.27 20.63
N LEU A 63 4.00 4.97 20.00
CA LEU A 63 3.86 6.42 20.07
C LEU A 63 3.05 6.91 21.29
N GLY A 64 2.57 6.00 22.16
CA GLY A 64 1.76 6.33 23.34
C GLY A 64 0.27 6.54 23.05
N ILE A 65 -0.19 6.21 21.86
CA ILE A 65 -1.60 6.31 21.45
C ILE A 65 -2.35 5.07 21.93
N HIS A 66 -3.62 5.24 22.35
CA HIS A 66 -4.54 4.14 22.60
C HIS A 66 -5.27 3.72 21.33
N PRO A 67 -4.98 2.57 20.71
CA PRO A 67 -5.72 2.08 19.55
C PRO A 67 -7.03 1.40 19.98
N VAL A 68 -8.10 1.72 19.28
CA VAL A 68 -9.42 1.09 19.44
C VAL A 68 -9.73 0.32 18.17
N VAL A 69 -9.63 -0.99 18.22
CA VAL A 69 -9.94 -1.85 17.06
C VAL A 69 -11.44 -2.05 16.94
N ILE A 70 -12.01 -1.71 15.81
CA ILE A 70 -13.44 -1.76 15.51
C ILE A 70 -13.66 -2.69 14.32
N ARG A 71 -14.55 -3.68 14.48
CA ARG A 71 -14.89 -4.62 13.41
C ARG A 71 -16.25 -4.28 12.81
N ASN A 72 -16.42 -4.54 11.51
CA ASN A 72 -17.65 -4.20 10.81
C ASN A 72 -18.90 -4.87 11.39
N GLU A 73 -18.78 -6.07 11.96
CA GLU A 73 -19.90 -6.77 12.60
C GLU A 73 -20.50 -5.98 13.78
N GLN A 74 -19.70 -5.08 14.36
CA GLN A 74 -20.14 -4.22 15.47
C GLN A 74 -20.94 -3.00 14.99
N ILE A 75 -20.64 -2.49 13.77
CA ILE A 75 -21.22 -1.25 13.22
C ILE A 75 -22.19 -1.55 12.07
N GLY A 76 -21.77 -2.36 11.07
CA GLY A 76 -22.53 -2.58 9.84
C GLY A 76 -22.48 -1.36 8.92
N LEU A 77 -21.26 -0.85 8.63
CA LEU A 77 -21.05 0.31 7.77
C LEU A 77 -21.71 0.12 6.41
N GLY A 78 -22.45 1.13 5.95
CA GLY A 78 -23.15 1.12 4.69
C GLY A 78 -24.43 0.24 4.65
N SER A 79 -24.70 -0.56 5.69
CA SER A 79 -25.88 -1.41 5.76
C SER A 79 -26.79 -1.06 6.94
N ARG A 80 -26.25 -0.97 8.14
CA ARG A 80 -26.99 -0.63 9.35
C ARG A 80 -26.85 0.86 9.69
N GLU A 81 -25.67 1.44 9.47
CA GLU A 81 -25.39 2.85 9.70
C GLU A 81 -24.73 3.48 8.46
N THR A 82 -25.02 4.75 8.20
CA THR A 82 -24.39 5.47 7.10
C THR A 82 -22.92 5.77 7.43
N PRO A 83 -22.01 5.83 6.43
CA PRO A 83 -20.62 6.21 6.65
C PRO A 83 -20.48 7.54 7.39
N GLU A 84 -21.32 8.52 7.06
CA GLU A 84 -21.32 9.84 7.68
C GLU A 84 -21.64 9.80 9.17
N ASP A 85 -22.67 9.03 9.56
CA ASP A 85 -23.09 8.95 10.96
C ASP A 85 -22.06 8.20 11.80
N VAL A 86 -21.50 7.12 11.27
CA VAL A 86 -20.37 6.40 11.90
C VAL A 86 -19.20 7.36 12.13
N GLY A 87 -18.82 8.12 11.10
CA GLY A 87 -17.74 9.09 11.21
C GLY A 87 -18.01 10.15 12.30
N ARG A 88 -19.17 10.79 12.26
CA ARG A 88 -19.57 11.84 13.22
C ARG A 88 -19.62 11.37 14.67
N VAL A 89 -19.99 10.10 14.90
CA VAL A 89 -19.98 9.54 16.26
C VAL A 89 -18.54 9.24 16.69
N LEU A 90 -17.74 8.60 15.82
CA LEU A 90 -16.39 8.21 16.17
C LEU A 90 -15.45 9.39 16.38
N GLU A 91 -15.58 10.49 15.63
CA GLU A 91 -14.77 11.70 15.84
C GLU A 91 -14.97 12.35 17.21
N ARG A 92 -16.07 12.04 17.94
CA ARG A 92 -16.30 12.52 19.31
C ARG A 92 -15.46 11.81 20.35
N TYR A 93 -14.90 10.66 20.01
CA TYR A 93 -14.15 9.81 20.92
C TYR A 93 -12.68 9.64 20.51
N LEU A 94 -12.37 9.84 19.23
CA LEU A 94 -11.10 9.45 18.61
C LEU A 94 -10.48 10.64 17.88
N ASP A 95 -9.17 10.74 17.95
CA ASP A 95 -8.38 11.80 17.30
C ASP A 95 -8.07 11.51 15.84
N LEU A 96 -8.20 10.25 15.39
CA LEU A 96 -7.95 9.80 14.02
C LEU A 96 -8.71 8.51 13.71
N LEU A 97 -9.12 8.32 12.46
CA LEU A 97 -9.75 7.10 11.98
C LEU A 97 -8.88 6.45 10.90
N GLY A 98 -8.29 5.28 11.19
CA GLY A 98 -7.69 4.39 10.19
C GLY A 98 -8.73 3.36 9.74
N MET A 99 -9.03 3.30 8.44
CA MET A 99 -10.13 2.47 7.94
C MET A 99 -9.68 1.55 6.81
N ARG A 100 -10.00 0.26 6.94
CA ARG A 100 -9.91 -0.73 5.88
C ARG A 100 -11.31 -1.11 5.44
N VAL A 101 -11.70 -0.67 4.25
CA VAL A 101 -13.06 -0.80 3.69
C VAL A 101 -13.06 -1.57 2.38
N PHE A 102 -14.23 -2.02 1.92
CA PHE A 102 -14.37 -2.57 0.57
C PHE A 102 -14.53 -1.45 -0.45
N VAL A 103 -15.43 -0.50 -0.22
CA VAL A 103 -15.81 0.54 -1.17
C VAL A 103 -15.09 1.84 -0.79
N HIS A 104 -14.28 2.38 -1.70
CA HIS A 104 -13.53 3.62 -1.47
C HIS A 104 -14.44 4.83 -1.22
N GLU A 105 -15.60 4.87 -1.88
CA GLU A 105 -16.58 5.93 -1.69
C GLU A 105 -17.07 6.03 -0.24
N ASP A 106 -17.22 4.92 0.47
CA ASP A 106 -17.60 4.94 1.89
C ASP A 106 -16.54 5.65 2.75
N LEU A 107 -15.25 5.43 2.42
CA LEU A 107 -14.15 6.12 3.07
C LEU A 107 -14.18 7.63 2.80
N GLU A 108 -14.42 8.04 1.55
CA GLU A 108 -14.56 9.46 1.19
C GLU A 108 -15.73 10.12 1.89
N ARG A 109 -16.87 9.42 2.02
CA ARG A 109 -18.05 9.90 2.73
C ARG A 109 -17.77 10.12 4.21
N VAL A 110 -17.05 9.21 4.86
CA VAL A 110 -16.56 9.41 6.24
C VAL A 110 -15.66 10.64 6.30
N ALA A 111 -14.64 10.73 5.44
CA ALA A 111 -13.68 11.84 5.46
C ALA A 111 -14.33 13.22 5.25
N LYS A 112 -15.36 13.30 4.40
CA LYS A 112 -16.14 14.53 4.18
C LYS A 112 -16.99 14.93 5.40
N ALA A 113 -17.38 13.96 6.23
CA ALA A 113 -18.29 14.18 7.35
C ALA A 113 -17.59 14.54 8.68
N VAL A 114 -16.25 14.34 8.76
CA VAL A 114 -15.48 14.50 10.00
C VAL A 114 -14.39 15.56 9.89
N SER A 115 -13.96 16.07 11.05
CA SER A 115 -12.84 17.00 11.19
C SER A 115 -11.51 16.33 11.50
N VAL A 116 -11.56 15.15 12.11
CA VAL A 116 -10.35 14.35 12.43
C VAL A 116 -9.74 13.73 11.18
N PRO A 117 -8.44 13.45 11.16
CA PRO A 117 -7.80 12.77 10.05
C PRO A 117 -8.41 11.38 9.78
N VAL A 118 -8.57 11.05 8.49
CA VAL A 118 -8.98 9.73 8.02
C VAL A 118 -7.86 9.15 7.16
N ILE A 119 -7.42 7.94 7.50
CA ILE A 119 -6.32 7.23 6.82
C ILE A 119 -6.86 5.96 6.17
N ASN A 120 -6.65 5.83 4.87
CA ASN A 120 -6.96 4.62 4.12
C ASN A 120 -5.95 3.51 4.43
N LEU A 121 -6.37 2.50 5.18
CA LEU A 121 -5.55 1.31 5.44
C LEU A 121 -5.61 0.30 4.30
N LEU A 122 -6.66 0.31 3.52
CA LEU A 122 -6.91 -0.32 2.21
C LEU A 122 -8.37 -0.11 1.81
N SER A 123 -8.60 0.17 0.54
CA SER A 123 -9.91 0.13 -0.13
C SER A 123 -9.78 -0.63 -1.47
N ASP A 124 -10.89 -0.79 -2.21
CA ASP A 124 -10.88 -1.36 -3.57
C ASP A 124 -10.09 -0.51 -4.58
N ALA A 125 -9.98 0.81 -4.35
CA ALA A 125 -9.27 1.71 -5.26
C ALA A 125 -7.78 1.88 -4.92
N GLU A 126 -7.41 1.86 -3.62
CA GLU A 126 -6.09 2.33 -3.18
C GLU A 126 -5.57 1.61 -1.93
N HIS A 127 -4.24 1.52 -1.83
CA HIS A 127 -3.51 1.07 -0.64
C HIS A 127 -2.34 2.01 -0.30
N PRO A 128 -2.61 3.31 0.00
CA PRO A 128 -1.56 4.34 0.08
C PRO A 128 -0.49 4.06 1.13
N CYS A 129 -0.87 3.58 2.33
CA CYS A 129 0.10 3.22 3.37
C CYS A 129 1.07 2.10 2.95
N GLN A 130 0.65 1.20 2.06
CA GLN A 130 1.51 0.18 1.50
C GLN A 130 2.49 0.81 0.51
N ALA A 131 1.98 1.60 -0.43
CA ALA A 131 2.80 2.19 -1.47
C ALA A 131 3.91 3.09 -0.92
N VAL A 132 3.64 3.87 0.14
CA VAL A 132 4.69 4.65 0.82
C VAL A 132 5.74 3.75 1.46
N ALA A 133 5.33 2.61 2.07
CA ALA A 133 6.27 1.64 2.64
C ALA A 133 7.10 0.94 1.55
N ASP A 134 6.51 0.70 0.37
CA ASP A 134 7.19 0.11 -0.77
C ASP A 134 8.31 1.03 -1.28
N VAL A 135 7.99 2.31 -1.49
CA VAL A 135 8.98 3.30 -1.96
C VAL A 135 10.06 3.55 -0.90
N GLN A 136 9.72 3.55 0.41
CA GLN A 136 10.72 3.59 1.47
C GLN A 136 11.66 2.39 1.40
N THR A 137 11.14 1.18 1.21
CA THR A 137 11.95 -0.02 1.09
C THR A 137 12.89 0.06 -0.12
N MET A 138 12.39 0.56 -1.26
CA MET A 138 13.24 0.82 -2.42
C MET A 138 14.35 1.81 -2.08
N ALA A 139 14.04 2.91 -1.39
CA ALA A 139 15.00 3.95 -1.01
C ALA A 139 16.10 3.47 -0.06
N GLU A 140 15.85 2.43 0.72
CA GLU A 140 16.85 1.82 1.60
C GLU A 140 17.93 1.04 0.81
N HIS A 141 17.66 0.70 -0.46
CA HIS A 141 18.53 -0.12 -1.31
C HIS A 141 18.97 0.58 -2.59
N LEU A 142 18.17 1.53 -3.12
CA LEU A 142 18.32 2.08 -4.46
C LEU A 142 18.12 3.61 -4.47
N PRO A 143 18.79 4.34 -5.37
CA PRO A 143 18.47 5.74 -5.65
C PRO A 143 17.15 5.85 -6.43
N LEU A 144 16.10 6.36 -5.80
CA LEU A 144 14.73 6.36 -6.35
C LEU A 144 14.62 7.00 -7.75
N ALA A 145 15.30 8.11 -7.99
CA ALA A 145 15.26 8.83 -9.27
C ALA A 145 15.84 8.01 -10.46
N GLU A 146 16.57 6.96 -10.18
CA GLU A 146 17.16 6.06 -11.17
C GLU A 146 16.48 4.67 -11.16
N THR A 147 15.44 4.50 -10.33
CA THR A 147 14.79 3.21 -10.13
C THR A 147 13.69 2.98 -11.15
N SER A 148 13.81 1.89 -11.90
CA SER A 148 12.76 1.36 -12.77
C SER A 148 12.10 0.16 -12.11
N VAL A 149 10.78 0.26 -11.90
CA VAL A 149 9.96 -0.79 -11.27
C VAL A 149 9.17 -1.53 -12.35
N ALA A 150 9.29 -2.85 -12.41
CA ALA A 150 8.40 -3.71 -13.19
C ALA A 150 7.31 -4.25 -12.27
N TYR A 151 6.07 -3.85 -12.48
CA TYR A 151 4.91 -4.49 -11.87
C TYR A 151 4.35 -5.55 -12.80
N VAL A 152 4.19 -6.79 -12.32
CA VAL A 152 3.70 -7.92 -13.10
C VAL A 152 2.48 -8.52 -12.43
N GLY A 153 1.30 -8.41 -13.04
CA GLY A 153 0.06 -8.96 -12.47
C GLY A 153 -1.19 -8.14 -12.74
N ASP A 154 -2.13 -8.16 -11.81
CA ASP A 154 -3.43 -7.48 -11.91
C ASP A 154 -3.28 -5.97 -11.70
N GLY A 155 -3.90 -5.16 -12.57
CA GLY A 155 -3.99 -3.70 -12.41
C GLY A 155 -4.93 -3.28 -11.28
N ASN A 156 -4.68 -3.79 -10.09
CA ASN A 156 -5.50 -3.61 -8.90
C ASN A 156 -5.14 -2.34 -8.09
N ASN A 157 -5.76 -2.19 -6.92
CA ASN A 157 -5.54 -1.09 -5.98
C ASN A 157 -4.09 -0.98 -5.47
N THR A 158 -3.37 -2.10 -5.34
CA THR A 158 -1.94 -2.10 -4.96
C THR A 158 -1.09 -1.52 -6.09
N ALA A 159 -1.33 -1.97 -7.33
CA ALA A 159 -0.68 -1.42 -8.52
C ALA A 159 -0.95 0.07 -8.66
N ALA A 160 -2.20 0.51 -8.48
CA ALA A 160 -2.59 1.92 -8.57
C ALA A 160 -1.76 2.80 -7.62
N SER A 161 -1.73 2.44 -6.35
CA SER A 161 -0.98 3.21 -5.35
C SER A 161 0.54 3.12 -5.54
N LEU A 162 1.06 1.95 -5.93
CA LEU A 162 2.50 1.76 -6.20
C LEU A 162 2.97 2.67 -7.34
N ILE A 163 2.25 2.67 -8.47
CA ILE A 163 2.57 3.51 -9.63
C ILE A 163 2.60 4.98 -9.24
N GLY A 164 1.55 5.44 -8.54
CA GLY A 164 1.46 6.81 -8.07
C GLY A 164 2.57 7.21 -7.10
N ALA A 165 3.00 6.31 -6.20
CA ALA A 165 4.07 6.57 -5.24
C ALA A 165 5.45 6.58 -5.91
N VAL A 166 5.75 5.60 -6.76
CA VAL A 166 7.05 5.50 -7.46
C VAL A 166 7.28 6.70 -8.36
N THR A 167 6.29 7.11 -9.15
CA THR A 167 6.43 8.27 -10.04
C THR A 167 6.60 9.58 -9.27
N ARG A 168 5.87 9.80 -8.16
CA ARG A 168 6.06 10.96 -7.28
C ARG A 168 7.44 10.98 -6.60
N ALA A 169 8.03 9.82 -6.38
CA ALA A 169 9.39 9.69 -5.84
C ALA A 169 10.50 9.84 -6.90
N GLY A 170 10.12 10.05 -8.17
CA GLY A 170 11.05 10.28 -9.31
C GLY A 170 11.45 9.02 -10.05
N GLY A 171 10.92 7.84 -9.69
CA GLY A 171 11.15 6.58 -10.41
C GLY A 171 10.26 6.41 -11.64
N SER A 172 10.48 5.33 -12.38
CA SER A 172 9.68 4.92 -13.54
C SER A 172 9.01 3.56 -13.29
N VAL A 173 7.87 3.31 -13.95
CA VAL A 173 7.14 2.06 -13.80
C VAL A 173 6.78 1.45 -15.14
N ARG A 174 7.02 0.16 -15.31
CA ARG A 174 6.48 -0.66 -16.39
C ARG A 174 5.50 -1.67 -15.82
N VAL A 175 4.27 -1.67 -16.34
CA VAL A 175 3.19 -2.54 -15.87
C VAL A 175 2.91 -3.60 -16.92
N ALA A 176 3.08 -4.87 -16.58
CA ALA A 176 2.63 -5.99 -17.40
C ALA A 176 1.36 -6.62 -16.80
N SER A 177 0.26 -6.51 -17.55
CA SER A 177 -1.04 -7.09 -17.17
C SER A 177 -1.71 -7.74 -18.37
N PRO A 178 -2.53 -8.81 -18.17
CA PRO A 178 -3.34 -9.37 -19.24
C PRO A 178 -4.36 -8.35 -19.80
N GLU A 179 -4.77 -8.54 -21.04
CA GLU A 179 -5.90 -7.77 -21.59
C GLU A 179 -7.15 -7.91 -20.70
N GLY A 180 -7.80 -6.76 -20.45
CA GLY A 180 -8.97 -6.66 -19.58
C GLY A 180 -8.65 -6.51 -18.08
N TYR A 181 -7.36 -6.54 -17.69
CA TYR A 181 -6.90 -6.36 -16.31
C TYR A 181 -5.89 -5.22 -16.15
N PHE A 182 -5.93 -4.26 -17.07
CA PHE A 182 -5.07 -3.09 -17.02
C PHE A 182 -5.43 -2.15 -15.88
N ILE A 183 -4.44 -1.38 -15.48
CA ILE A 183 -4.65 -0.23 -14.59
C ILE A 183 -5.59 0.80 -15.28
N SER A 184 -6.38 1.52 -14.49
CA SER A 184 -7.32 2.50 -15.03
C SER A 184 -6.62 3.69 -15.70
N ASP A 185 -7.26 4.26 -16.73
CA ASP A 185 -6.76 5.45 -17.43
C ASP A 185 -6.61 6.66 -16.49
N GLU A 186 -7.44 6.76 -15.45
CA GLU A 186 -7.36 7.82 -14.43
C GLU A 186 -6.03 7.75 -13.68
N VAL A 187 -5.66 6.57 -13.18
CA VAL A 187 -4.40 6.34 -12.48
C VAL A 187 -3.21 6.59 -13.39
N LEU A 188 -3.25 6.07 -14.63
CA LEU A 188 -2.18 6.28 -15.60
C LEU A 188 -1.99 7.76 -15.96
N THR A 189 -3.08 8.50 -16.08
CA THR A 189 -3.05 9.94 -16.40
C THR A 189 -2.40 10.72 -15.25
N ASP A 190 -2.81 10.47 -14.01
CA ASP A 190 -2.21 11.12 -12.83
C ASP A 190 -0.71 10.77 -12.70
N ALA A 191 -0.37 9.50 -12.78
CA ALA A 191 1.01 9.05 -12.63
C ALA A 191 1.96 9.61 -13.69
N ARG A 192 1.51 9.71 -14.95
CA ARG A 192 2.29 10.28 -16.08
C ARG A 192 2.57 11.78 -15.95
N HIS A 193 1.86 12.51 -15.10
CA HIS A 193 2.23 13.88 -14.75
C HIS A 193 3.46 13.95 -13.84
N HIS A 194 3.80 12.86 -13.16
CA HIS A 194 4.89 12.80 -12.18
C HIS A 194 6.12 12.02 -12.68
N GLY A 195 5.95 11.05 -13.60
CA GLY A 195 7.04 10.22 -14.09
C GLY A 195 6.65 9.35 -15.29
N GLU A 196 7.57 8.52 -15.74
CA GLU A 196 7.35 7.62 -16.87
C GLU A 196 6.56 6.38 -16.44
N VAL A 197 5.47 6.09 -17.17
CA VAL A 197 4.67 4.88 -16.98
C VAL A 197 4.37 4.24 -18.33
N GLU A 198 4.85 3.02 -18.50
CA GLU A 198 4.59 2.17 -19.66
C GLU A 198 3.67 1.01 -19.28
N VAL A 199 2.81 0.57 -20.21
CA VAL A 199 1.90 -0.56 -20.02
C VAL A 199 2.08 -1.53 -21.17
N THR A 200 2.25 -2.80 -20.87
CA THR A 200 2.42 -3.88 -21.85
C THR A 200 1.64 -5.11 -21.44
N THR A 201 1.44 -6.05 -22.37
CA THR A 201 0.94 -7.40 -22.08
C THR A 201 2.08 -8.41 -21.98
N ASP A 202 3.34 -7.99 -22.20
CA ASP A 202 4.51 -8.89 -22.15
C ASP A 202 5.28 -8.71 -20.83
N PRO A 203 5.24 -9.71 -19.92
CA PRO A 203 5.98 -9.64 -18.65
C PRO A 203 7.50 -9.60 -18.87
N ILE A 204 8.03 -10.20 -19.95
CA ILE A 204 9.46 -10.18 -20.25
C ILE A 204 9.89 -8.75 -20.62
N GLU A 205 9.10 -8.07 -21.44
CA GLU A 205 9.35 -6.67 -21.82
C GLU A 205 9.36 -5.78 -20.57
N ALA A 206 8.39 -5.93 -19.67
CA ALA A 206 8.30 -5.12 -18.46
C ALA A 206 9.49 -5.34 -17.52
N VAL A 207 9.90 -6.59 -17.32
CA VAL A 207 10.94 -6.96 -16.34
C VAL A 207 12.35 -6.67 -16.87
N SER A 208 12.56 -6.68 -18.20
CA SER A 208 13.89 -6.50 -18.79
C SER A 208 14.57 -5.22 -18.33
N GLY A 209 15.71 -5.35 -17.62
CA GLY A 209 16.50 -4.23 -17.10
C GLY A 209 15.85 -3.46 -15.95
N ALA A 210 14.80 -3.97 -15.31
CA ALA A 210 14.21 -3.37 -14.12
C ALA A 210 15.13 -3.48 -12.90
N ASN A 211 15.07 -2.49 -12.00
CA ASN A 211 15.76 -2.51 -10.71
C ASN A 211 14.90 -3.18 -9.62
N VAL A 212 13.60 -3.20 -9.81
CA VAL A 212 12.65 -3.84 -8.90
C VAL A 212 11.64 -4.64 -9.71
N VAL A 213 11.38 -5.88 -9.33
CA VAL A 213 10.26 -6.69 -9.82
C VAL A 213 9.24 -6.82 -8.70
N TYR A 214 8.04 -6.33 -8.95
CA TYR A 214 6.94 -6.33 -7.99
C TYR A 214 5.76 -7.13 -8.52
N THR A 215 5.15 -7.95 -7.69
CA THR A 215 3.88 -8.61 -7.99
C THR A 215 2.95 -8.62 -6.79
N ASP A 216 1.68 -8.89 -7.03
CA ASP A 216 0.64 -9.05 -5.99
C ASP A 216 -0.29 -10.20 -6.36
N VAL A 217 -1.11 -10.63 -5.43
CA VAL A 217 -2.07 -11.71 -5.64
C VAL A 217 -2.95 -11.48 -6.88
N TRP A 218 -3.15 -12.51 -7.67
CA TRP A 218 -4.00 -12.42 -8.88
C TRP A 218 -5.49 -12.28 -8.56
N THR A 219 -5.91 -12.75 -7.39
CA THR A 219 -7.29 -12.67 -6.92
C THR A 219 -7.35 -11.78 -5.69
N SER A 220 -7.63 -10.50 -5.90
CA SER A 220 -7.83 -9.55 -4.83
C SER A 220 -9.11 -9.85 -4.03
N MET A 221 -9.22 -9.25 -2.85
CA MET A 221 -10.38 -9.40 -1.97
C MET A 221 -11.67 -8.94 -2.65
N GLY A 222 -12.68 -9.80 -2.66
CA GLY A 222 -13.98 -9.56 -3.29
C GLY A 222 -14.14 -10.23 -4.66
N TYR A 223 -13.03 -10.74 -5.23
CA TYR A 223 -13.04 -11.44 -6.54
C TYR A 223 -12.84 -12.95 -6.42
N GLU A 224 -13.05 -13.53 -5.22
CA GLU A 224 -12.82 -14.96 -4.96
C GLU A 224 -13.62 -15.89 -5.91
N ALA A 225 -14.78 -15.44 -6.38
CA ALA A 225 -15.59 -16.17 -7.35
C ALA A 225 -14.92 -16.33 -8.73
N GLU A 226 -14.01 -15.42 -9.08
CA GLU A 226 -13.28 -15.41 -10.36
C GLU A 226 -11.96 -16.17 -10.29
N SER A 227 -11.58 -16.71 -9.13
CA SER A 227 -10.23 -17.26 -8.86
C SER A 227 -9.76 -18.29 -9.88
N THR A 228 -10.64 -19.17 -10.37
CA THR A 228 -10.27 -20.18 -11.37
C THR A 228 -9.93 -19.58 -12.73
N GLU A 229 -10.69 -18.60 -13.19
CA GLU A 229 -10.42 -17.90 -14.45
C GLU A 229 -9.18 -17.04 -14.34
N ARG A 230 -9.04 -16.30 -13.23
CA ARG A 230 -7.85 -15.47 -12.97
C ARG A 230 -6.58 -16.30 -12.96
N ARG A 231 -6.54 -17.47 -12.30
CA ARG A 231 -5.38 -18.38 -12.36
C ARG A 231 -5.02 -18.80 -13.78
N ARG A 232 -6.00 -19.02 -14.64
CA ARG A 232 -5.75 -19.39 -16.04
C ARG A 232 -5.19 -18.22 -16.85
N VAL A 233 -5.77 -17.02 -16.68
CA VAL A 233 -5.37 -15.83 -17.42
C VAL A 233 -4.01 -15.31 -16.97
N PHE A 234 -3.76 -15.31 -15.67
CA PHE A 234 -2.52 -14.78 -15.08
C PHE A 234 -1.35 -15.79 -15.06
N ALA A 235 -1.55 -17.06 -15.39
CA ALA A 235 -0.48 -18.04 -15.39
C ALA A 235 0.81 -17.63 -16.14
N PRO A 236 0.74 -16.91 -17.29
CA PRO A 236 1.91 -16.38 -17.98
C PRO A 236 2.61 -15.21 -17.26
N TYR A 237 1.97 -14.62 -16.24
CA TYR A 237 2.45 -13.48 -15.46
C TYR A 237 3.02 -13.91 -14.10
N ARG A 238 3.23 -15.22 -13.89
CA ARG A 238 3.89 -15.70 -12.68
C ARG A 238 5.35 -15.27 -12.66
N VAL A 239 5.77 -14.63 -11.58
CA VAL A 239 7.18 -14.32 -11.36
C VAL A 239 7.89 -15.58 -10.84
N ASP A 240 8.49 -16.31 -11.75
CA ASP A 240 9.42 -17.38 -11.46
C ASP A 240 10.88 -16.92 -11.62
N LEU A 241 11.82 -17.79 -11.32
CA LEU A 241 13.24 -17.44 -11.37
C LEU A 241 13.68 -17.04 -12.79
N GLU A 242 13.14 -17.68 -13.84
CA GLU A 242 13.48 -17.37 -15.23
C GLU A 242 13.07 -15.94 -15.60
N LEU A 243 11.86 -15.52 -15.21
CA LEU A 243 11.39 -14.15 -15.43
C LEU A 243 12.17 -13.16 -14.56
N PHE A 244 12.38 -13.47 -13.29
CA PHE A 244 13.10 -12.58 -12.37
C PHE A 244 14.54 -12.30 -12.81
N GLU A 245 15.23 -13.32 -13.33
CA GLU A 245 16.61 -13.20 -13.86
C GLU A 245 16.73 -12.39 -15.17
N ARG A 246 15.59 -11.96 -15.78
CA ARG A 246 15.58 -11.00 -16.90
C ARG A 246 15.76 -9.55 -16.43
N ALA A 247 15.52 -9.28 -15.16
CA ALA A 247 15.79 -7.98 -14.54
C ALA A 247 17.30 -7.74 -14.40
N ASN A 248 17.69 -6.58 -13.90
CA ASN A 248 19.09 -6.28 -13.58
C ASN A 248 19.63 -7.32 -12.56
N SER A 249 20.94 -7.58 -12.63
CA SER A 249 21.59 -8.62 -11.80
C SER A 249 21.48 -8.37 -10.29
N ASP A 250 21.25 -7.13 -9.89
CA ASP A 250 21.04 -6.66 -8.53
C ASP A 250 19.59 -6.26 -8.22
N ALA A 251 18.67 -6.54 -9.15
CA ALA A 251 17.25 -6.21 -8.98
C ALA A 251 16.64 -6.83 -7.73
N LEU A 252 15.79 -6.07 -7.05
CA LEU A 252 15.06 -6.51 -5.87
C LEU A 252 13.75 -7.17 -6.28
N PHE A 253 13.31 -8.16 -5.49
CA PHE A 253 11.95 -8.68 -5.56
C PHE A 253 11.10 -8.13 -4.41
N MET A 254 9.88 -7.68 -4.71
CA MET A 254 8.92 -7.12 -3.76
C MET A 254 7.52 -7.72 -3.92
N HIS A 255 6.78 -7.81 -2.82
CA HIS A 255 5.41 -8.28 -2.75
C HIS A 255 4.76 -7.81 -1.45
N CYS A 256 3.57 -7.21 -1.50
CA CYS A 256 2.91 -6.67 -0.30
C CYS A 256 2.42 -7.73 0.70
N LEU A 257 2.48 -9.00 0.36
CA LEU A 257 2.02 -10.15 1.16
C LEU A 257 0.52 -10.10 1.56
N PRO A 258 -0.17 -11.26 1.68
CA PRO A 258 0.36 -12.63 1.58
C PRO A 258 0.63 -13.05 0.14
N ALA A 259 1.67 -13.83 -0.09
CA ALA A 259 1.93 -14.42 -1.40
C ALA A 259 1.27 -15.81 -1.50
N HIS A 260 0.67 -16.11 -2.66
CA HIS A 260 0.19 -17.44 -2.99
C HIS A 260 1.28 -18.18 -3.75
N ARG A 261 2.16 -18.85 -3.01
CA ARG A 261 3.31 -19.58 -3.54
C ARG A 261 2.88 -20.61 -4.61
N GLY A 262 3.50 -20.52 -5.79
CA GLY A 262 3.14 -21.32 -6.95
C GLY A 262 2.03 -20.73 -7.84
N GLU A 263 1.40 -19.62 -7.41
CA GLU A 263 0.50 -18.81 -8.24
C GLU A 263 1.29 -17.62 -8.82
N GLU A 264 1.16 -16.41 -8.24
CA GLU A 264 1.81 -15.18 -8.75
C GLU A 264 3.33 -15.18 -8.59
N VAL A 265 3.87 -15.94 -7.65
CA VAL A 265 5.31 -16.04 -7.38
C VAL A 265 5.72 -17.46 -6.98
N THR A 266 6.92 -17.89 -7.37
CA THR A 266 7.49 -19.16 -6.91
C THR A 266 8.20 -19.02 -5.56
N ASP A 267 8.38 -20.16 -4.86
CA ASP A 267 9.15 -20.21 -3.61
C ASP A 267 10.58 -19.71 -3.80
N GLU A 268 11.20 -20.06 -4.93
CA GLU A 268 12.58 -19.71 -5.24
C GLU A 268 12.79 -18.20 -5.32
N VAL A 269 11.82 -17.45 -5.88
CA VAL A 269 11.87 -15.99 -5.98
C VAL A 269 11.54 -15.35 -4.64
N LEU A 270 10.52 -15.86 -3.94
CA LEU A 270 10.12 -15.29 -2.66
C LEU A 270 11.20 -15.43 -1.58
N GLU A 271 11.95 -16.54 -1.59
CA GLU A 271 13.07 -16.82 -0.67
C GLU A 271 14.44 -16.42 -1.27
N HIS A 272 14.44 -15.74 -2.41
CA HIS A 272 15.69 -15.33 -3.06
C HIS A 272 16.46 -14.32 -2.19
N PRO A 273 17.82 -14.33 -2.17
CA PRO A 273 18.61 -13.33 -1.41
C PRO A 273 18.35 -11.86 -1.78
N ARG A 274 17.79 -11.60 -2.97
CA ARG A 274 17.37 -10.28 -3.42
C ARG A 274 15.88 -9.99 -3.14
N SER A 275 15.18 -10.86 -2.43
CA SER A 275 13.80 -10.62 -1.97
C SER A 275 13.83 -9.78 -0.70
N VAL A 276 13.15 -8.63 -0.74
CA VAL A 276 13.06 -7.68 0.39
C VAL A 276 11.63 -7.61 0.96
N VAL A 277 10.83 -8.65 0.75
CA VAL A 277 9.40 -8.68 1.14
C VAL A 277 9.18 -8.53 2.65
N PHE A 278 10.13 -8.98 3.47
CA PHE A 278 10.03 -8.85 4.93
C PHE A 278 10.45 -7.48 5.42
N ASP A 279 11.47 -6.86 4.82
CA ASP A 279 11.83 -5.46 5.06
C ASP A 279 10.70 -4.52 4.65
N GLN A 280 10.08 -4.79 3.50
CA GLN A 280 8.86 -4.14 3.02
C GLN A 280 7.70 -4.26 4.02
N ALA A 281 7.50 -5.44 4.60
CA ALA A 281 6.47 -5.64 5.63
C ALA A 281 6.81 -4.90 6.93
N GLU A 282 8.07 -4.83 7.34
CA GLU A 282 8.53 -4.07 8.50
C GLU A 282 8.29 -2.57 8.30
N ASN A 283 8.62 -2.02 7.13
CA ASN A 283 8.45 -0.60 6.84
C ASN A 283 7.01 -0.11 6.96
N ARG A 284 6.00 -0.99 6.87
CA ARG A 284 4.60 -0.68 7.22
C ARG A 284 4.44 -0.12 8.63
N LEU A 285 5.19 -0.65 9.59
CA LEU A 285 5.18 -0.18 10.97
C LEU A 285 5.74 1.26 11.06
N HIS A 286 6.88 1.51 10.43
CA HIS A 286 7.57 2.79 10.49
C HIS A 286 6.84 3.89 9.74
N ILE A 287 6.32 3.58 8.55
CA ILE A 287 5.48 4.51 7.77
C ILE A 287 4.21 4.87 8.54
N PHE A 288 3.54 3.91 9.18
CA PHE A 288 2.32 4.25 9.91
C PHE A 288 2.62 5.14 11.14
N LYS A 289 3.75 4.97 11.81
CA LYS A 289 4.21 5.92 12.84
C LYS A 289 4.41 7.33 12.27
N ALA A 290 5.07 7.45 11.12
CA ALA A 290 5.29 8.74 10.47
C ALA A 290 3.95 9.39 10.07
N ILE A 291 3.00 8.62 9.55
CA ILE A 291 1.63 9.09 9.25
C ILE A 291 0.96 9.64 10.52
N LEU A 292 1.02 8.89 11.64
CA LEU A 292 0.42 9.33 12.90
C LEU A 292 1.07 10.61 13.44
N LEU A 293 2.40 10.70 13.40
CA LEU A 293 3.14 11.90 13.80
C LEU A 293 2.80 13.11 12.92
N THR A 294 2.66 12.91 11.61
CA THR A 294 2.30 14.00 10.67
C THR A 294 0.84 14.45 10.84
N ALA A 295 -0.06 13.53 11.18
CA ALA A 295 -1.49 13.81 11.27
C ALA A 295 -1.92 14.36 12.64
N LEU A 296 -1.21 14.03 13.72
CA LEU A 296 -1.58 14.32 15.12
C LEU A 296 -0.56 15.16 15.89
N GLY A 297 0.64 15.33 15.34
CA GLY A 297 1.77 16.08 15.92
C GLY A 297 1.80 17.56 15.52
#